data_1474d77cb214b7397a27993b62fc8d7b
#
_entry.id   1474d77cb214b7397a27993b62fc8d7b
#
_cell.length_a   1.000
_cell.length_b   1.000
_cell.length_c   1.000
_cell.angle_alpha   90.00
_cell.angle_beta   90.00
_cell.angle_gamma   90.00
#
_symmetry.space_group_name_H-M   'P 1'
#
loop_
_entity.id
_entity.type
_entity.pdbx_description
1 polymer ?
#
loop_
_entity_poly.entity_id
_entity_poly.type
_entity_poly.pdbx_seq_one_letter_code
_entity_poly.pdbx_strand_id
1 'polypeptide(L)'
;MFVQGENYKLYNGDCLDVMTDLIENGDKVDLIVTSPPYYNAREYSHWDNYEDYLLFLEKTFSKAFDILKDGRMCCVNLSVVIEPRLKRSCESKRIPIPFHFVSVMEKIGFKFLEDIIWVKPEGSAKNRNGRFYQDRNPIQYKPNIVNEYILVFQKPMKGLIDKIIRQYKITDNGESKIIGEYERSNVWYINPETKSKHSAPFPLELPSKLISYYSYKNDIILDMFMGSGTTGVGCMNTDRKFIGIEIDENYFEMSKNRIEESFK
;
A
#
# COMPACT_ATOMS: atom_id res chain seq x y z
N MET A 1 -14.45 -5.37 -16.01
CA MET A 1 -15.77 -5.20 -15.32
C MET A 1 -15.71 -3.93 -14.48
N PHE A 2 -16.84 -3.22 -14.31
CA PHE A 2 -16.93 -2.00 -13.50
C PHE A 2 -18.15 -2.09 -12.59
N VAL A 3 -17.97 -1.73 -11.30
CA VAL A 3 -19.05 -1.68 -10.30
C VAL A 3 -18.94 -0.34 -9.56
N GLN A 4 -20.08 0.33 -9.37
CA GLN A 4 -20.17 1.59 -8.68
C GLN A 4 -21.28 1.56 -7.63
N GLY A 5 -20.94 1.95 -6.40
CA GLY A 5 -21.86 2.28 -5.32
C GLY A 5 -21.86 3.78 -5.04
N GLU A 6 -22.51 4.18 -3.96
CA GLU A 6 -22.57 5.59 -3.55
C GLU A 6 -21.18 6.16 -3.22
N ASN A 7 -20.36 5.39 -2.50
CA ASN A 7 -19.06 5.81 -1.99
C ASN A 7 -17.87 5.04 -2.56
N TYR A 8 -18.07 4.21 -3.60
CA TYR A 8 -16.97 3.47 -4.21
C TYR A 8 -17.16 3.27 -5.72
N LYS A 9 -16.01 3.13 -6.40
CA LYS A 9 -15.88 2.68 -7.79
C LYS A 9 -14.85 1.56 -7.82
N LEU A 10 -15.21 0.40 -8.37
CA LEU A 10 -14.33 -0.76 -8.47
C LEU A 10 -14.15 -1.14 -9.94
N TYR A 11 -12.91 -1.35 -10.34
CA TYR A 11 -12.52 -1.70 -11.70
C TYR A 11 -11.79 -3.04 -11.71
N ASN A 12 -12.28 -3.99 -12.50
CA ASN A 12 -11.53 -5.19 -12.83
C ASN A 12 -10.77 -4.97 -14.13
N GLY A 13 -9.45 -4.84 -14.04
CA GLY A 13 -8.58 -4.56 -15.18
C GLY A 13 -7.15 -4.20 -14.79
N ASP A 14 -6.33 -3.93 -15.78
CA ASP A 14 -4.97 -3.46 -15.58
C ASP A 14 -4.95 -2.06 -14.98
N CYS A 15 -4.14 -1.85 -13.97
CA CYS A 15 -4.09 -0.56 -13.25
C CYS A 15 -3.57 0.58 -14.12
N LEU A 16 -2.69 0.31 -15.10
CA LEU A 16 -2.17 1.32 -16.01
C LEU A 16 -3.26 1.81 -16.97
N ASP A 17 -4.05 0.89 -17.51
CA ASP A 17 -5.14 1.22 -18.43
C ASP A 17 -6.24 1.98 -17.71
N VAL A 18 -6.73 1.45 -16.58
CA VAL A 18 -7.78 2.09 -15.79
C VAL A 18 -7.38 3.46 -15.28
N MET A 19 -6.15 3.63 -14.75
CA MET A 19 -5.69 4.96 -14.32
C MET A 19 -5.54 5.92 -15.50
N THR A 20 -5.19 5.44 -16.70
CA THR A 20 -5.14 6.28 -17.90
C THR A 20 -6.52 6.84 -18.22
N ASP A 21 -7.54 5.97 -18.26
CA ASP A 21 -8.93 6.38 -18.51
C ASP A 21 -9.43 7.38 -17.45
N LEU A 22 -9.14 7.13 -16.16
CA LEU A 22 -9.51 8.04 -15.07
C LEU A 22 -8.86 9.42 -15.23
N ILE A 23 -7.56 9.47 -15.60
CA ILE A 23 -6.83 10.72 -15.81
C ILE A 23 -7.40 11.49 -17.00
N GLU A 24 -7.69 10.81 -18.11
CA GLU A 24 -8.27 11.42 -19.32
C GLU A 24 -9.68 11.97 -19.05
N ASN A 25 -10.45 11.33 -18.16
CA ASN A 25 -11.75 11.81 -17.71
C ASN A 25 -11.65 12.98 -16.69
N GLY A 26 -10.44 13.37 -16.28
CA GLY A 26 -10.23 14.44 -15.33
C GLY A 26 -10.43 14.04 -13.86
N ASP A 27 -10.56 12.74 -13.57
CA ASP A 27 -10.67 12.25 -12.19
C ASP A 27 -9.39 12.55 -11.40
N LYS A 28 -9.53 12.90 -10.12
CA LYS A 28 -8.44 13.16 -9.18
C LYS A 28 -8.74 12.50 -7.85
N VAL A 29 -7.69 12.03 -7.17
CA VAL A 29 -7.80 11.40 -5.85
C VAL A 29 -7.06 12.19 -4.79
N ASP A 30 -7.48 12.02 -3.52
CA ASP A 30 -6.97 12.77 -2.38
C ASP A 30 -5.88 12.02 -1.62
N LEU A 31 -5.88 10.70 -1.67
CA LEU A 31 -4.89 9.85 -1.03
C LEU A 31 -4.73 8.56 -1.84
N ILE A 32 -3.51 8.02 -1.87
CA ILE A 32 -3.24 6.68 -2.35
C ILE A 32 -2.76 5.84 -1.18
N VAL A 33 -3.40 4.69 -0.95
CA VAL A 33 -2.98 3.67 0.03
C VAL A 33 -2.96 2.34 -0.69
N THR A 34 -1.78 1.77 -0.88
CA THR A 34 -1.63 0.57 -1.72
C THR A 34 -0.44 -0.29 -1.31
N SER A 35 -0.43 -1.53 -1.78
CA SER A 35 0.70 -2.45 -1.68
C SER A 35 0.89 -3.13 -3.04
N PRO A 36 1.89 -2.73 -3.83
CA PRO A 36 2.14 -3.34 -5.14
C PRO A 36 2.55 -4.80 -5.01
N PRO A 37 2.38 -5.61 -6.06
CA PRO A 37 2.90 -6.97 -6.07
C PRO A 37 4.41 -6.97 -5.84
N TYR A 38 4.91 -7.83 -4.93
CA TYR A 38 6.33 -7.90 -4.63
C TYR A 38 7.06 -8.77 -5.66
N TYR A 39 8.27 -8.38 -6.02
CA TYR A 39 9.12 -9.07 -6.99
C TYR A 39 9.21 -10.57 -6.71
N ASN A 40 8.70 -11.39 -7.64
CA ASN A 40 8.73 -12.86 -7.61
C ASN A 40 8.37 -13.50 -6.24
N ALA A 41 7.54 -12.81 -5.45
CA ALA A 41 7.16 -13.28 -4.12
C ALA A 41 5.91 -14.18 -4.13
N ARG A 42 5.11 -14.12 -5.19
CA ARG A 42 3.85 -14.85 -5.37
C ARG A 42 3.70 -15.36 -6.80
N GLU A 43 2.81 -16.33 -7.02
CA GLU A 43 2.57 -16.94 -8.34
C GLU A 43 2.07 -15.93 -9.38
N TYR A 44 1.34 -14.89 -8.95
CA TYR A 44 0.81 -13.83 -9.80
C TYR A 44 1.81 -12.67 -10.04
N SER A 45 3.01 -12.72 -9.45
CA SER A 45 3.99 -11.64 -9.49
C SER A 45 5.32 -12.19 -10.03
N HIS A 46 5.40 -12.39 -11.34
CA HIS A 46 6.58 -12.92 -12.00
C HIS A 46 7.18 -11.90 -12.98
N TRP A 47 8.46 -11.62 -12.80
CA TRP A 47 9.29 -10.81 -13.70
C TRP A 47 10.57 -11.56 -14.05
N ASP A 48 11.00 -11.45 -15.28
CA ASP A 48 12.21 -12.12 -15.77
C ASP A 48 13.48 -11.56 -15.10
N ASN A 49 13.49 -10.26 -14.82
CA ASN A 49 14.58 -9.60 -14.10
C ASN A 49 14.05 -8.49 -13.19
N TYR A 50 14.93 -8.02 -12.31
CA TYR A 50 14.57 -7.02 -11.30
C TYR A 50 14.39 -5.61 -11.89
N GLU A 51 15.10 -5.30 -12.94
CA GLU A 51 15.02 -4.01 -13.66
C GLU A 51 13.63 -3.83 -14.29
N ASP A 52 13.04 -4.87 -14.88
CA ASP A 52 11.68 -4.84 -15.44
C ASP A 52 10.64 -4.61 -14.35
N TYR A 53 10.83 -5.18 -13.16
CA TYR A 53 9.99 -4.90 -12.01
C TYR A 53 10.08 -3.43 -11.57
N LEU A 54 11.27 -2.86 -11.48
CA LEU A 54 11.44 -1.44 -11.15
C LEU A 54 10.83 -0.53 -12.21
N LEU A 55 10.94 -0.90 -13.48
CA LEU A 55 10.31 -0.17 -14.59
C LEU A 55 8.78 -0.23 -14.51
N PHE A 56 8.21 -1.38 -14.15
CA PHE A 56 6.78 -1.52 -13.89
C PHE A 56 6.34 -0.59 -12.76
N LEU A 57 7.07 -0.55 -11.64
CA LEU A 57 6.76 0.38 -10.54
C LEU A 57 6.86 1.84 -11.01
N GLU A 58 7.90 2.21 -11.75
CA GLU A 58 8.07 3.57 -12.28
C GLU A 58 6.86 3.99 -13.15
N LYS A 59 6.43 3.13 -14.09
CA LYS A 59 5.28 3.39 -14.95
C LYS A 59 3.99 3.56 -14.14
N THR A 60 3.74 2.65 -13.22
CA THR A 60 2.51 2.65 -12.40
C THR A 60 2.45 3.87 -11.50
N PHE A 61 3.54 4.18 -10.80
CA PHE A 61 3.55 5.32 -9.89
C PHE A 61 3.68 6.67 -10.60
N SER A 62 4.10 6.71 -11.87
CA SER A 62 3.96 7.91 -12.71
C SER A 62 2.48 8.24 -12.97
N LYS A 63 1.64 7.24 -13.28
CA LYS A 63 0.18 7.42 -13.37
C LYS A 63 -0.44 7.81 -12.02
N ALA A 64 0.04 7.20 -10.94
CA ALA A 64 -0.37 7.56 -9.59
C ALA A 64 -0.04 9.03 -9.26
N PHE A 65 1.11 9.53 -9.69
CA PHE A 65 1.48 10.94 -9.56
C PHE A 65 0.52 11.84 -10.34
N ASP A 66 0.17 11.47 -11.57
CA ASP A 66 -0.73 12.26 -12.41
C ASP A 66 -2.13 12.37 -11.83
N ILE A 67 -2.71 11.27 -11.32
CA ILE A 67 -4.07 11.23 -10.77
C ILE A 67 -4.18 11.85 -9.37
N LEU A 68 -3.11 11.82 -8.57
CA LEU A 68 -3.09 12.38 -7.21
C LEU A 68 -3.16 13.91 -7.26
N LYS A 69 -3.96 14.53 -6.41
CA LYS A 69 -4.00 15.99 -6.24
C LYS A 69 -2.67 16.52 -5.67
N ASP A 70 -2.28 17.73 -6.04
CA ASP A 70 -1.08 18.38 -5.51
C ASP A 70 -1.14 18.54 -3.98
N GLY A 71 -0.01 18.33 -3.32
CA GLY A 71 0.11 18.40 -1.86
C GLY A 71 -0.40 17.16 -1.11
N ARG A 72 -0.96 16.18 -1.81
CA ARG A 72 -1.54 14.98 -1.22
C ARG A 72 -0.53 13.83 -1.16
N MET A 73 -0.87 12.81 -0.37
CA MET A 73 0.04 11.74 0.01
C MET A 73 -0.21 10.44 -0.77
N CYS A 74 0.88 9.68 -0.94
CA CYS A 74 0.87 8.32 -1.45
C CYS A 74 1.56 7.42 -0.42
N CYS A 75 0.82 6.53 0.21
CA CYS A 75 1.29 5.57 1.22
C CYS A 75 1.44 4.20 0.58
N VAL A 76 2.65 3.66 0.57
CA VAL A 76 2.96 2.40 -0.12
C VAL A 76 3.57 1.40 0.85
N ASN A 77 2.89 0.27 1.06
CA ASN A 77 3.40 -0.82 1.87
C ASN A 77 4.32 -1.73 1.04
N LEU A 78 5.55 -1.94 1.52
CA LEU A 78 6.58 -2.74 0.86
C LEU A 78 7.40 -3.53 1.87
N SER A 79 7.94 -4.66 1.45
CA SER A 79 8.87 -5.47 2.23
C SER A 79 10.13 -5.83 1.45
N VAL A 80 11.19 -6.09 2.20
CA VAL A 80 12.37 -6.79 1.65
C VAL A 80 11.95 -8.20 1.27
N VAL A 81 12.24 -8.61 0.04
CA VAL A 81 11.95 -9.94 -0.48
C VAL A 81 13.16 -10.84 -0.34
N ILE A 82 12.93 -12.08 0.08
CA ILE A 82 13.96 -13.12 0.08
C ILE A 82 13.81 -13.94 -1.18
N GLU A 83 14.77 -13.85 -2.06
CA GLU A 83 14.92 -14.74 -3.20
C GLU A 83 15.57 -16.06 -2.72
N PRO A 84 14.85 -17.18 -2.79
CA PRO A 84 15.38 -18.46 -2.35
C PRO A 84 16.53 -18.91 -3.25
N ARG A 85 17.50 -19.61 -2.68
CA ARG A 85 18.57 -20.20 -3.47
C ARG A 85 18.02 -21.25 -4.45
N LEU A 86 18.46 -21.18 -5.70
CA LEU A 86 18.08 -22.14 -6.75
C LEU A 86 18.70 -23.53 -6.52
N LYS A 87 19.94 -23.58 -5.99
CA LYS A 87 20.68 -24.82 -5.70
C LYS A 87 21.37 -24.70 -4.34
N ARG A 88 21.78 -25.86 -3.79
CA ARG A 88 22.48 -25.93 -2.48
C ARG A 88 23.78 -25.11 -2.46
N SER A 89 24.43 -24.96 -3.61
CA SER A 89 25.66 -24.19 -3.81
C SER A 89 25.43 -22.69 -4.03
N CYS A 90 24.18 -22.24 -4.19
CA CYS A 90 23.84 -20.84 -4.37
C CYS A 90 23.47 -20.17 -3.06
N GLU A 91 23.68 -18.87 -2.96
CA GLU A 91 23.21 -18.07 -1.84
C GLU A 91 21.76 -17.60 -2.04
N SER A 92 21.02 -17.46 -0.96
CA SER A 92 19.76 -16.72 -0.98
C SER A 92 20.04 -15.22 -0.96
N LYS A 93 19.35 -14.46 -1.78
CA LYS A 93 19.50 -13.00 -1.84
C LYS A 93 18.37 -12.32 -1.05
N ARG A 94 18.68 -11.15 -0.54
CA ARG A 94 17.67 -10.21 0.00
C ARG A 94 17.58 -9.03 -0.94
N ILE A 95 16.40 -8.81 -1.52
CA ILE A 95 16.16 -7.74 -2.47
C ILE A 95 15.56 -6.57 -1.70
N PRO A 96 16.26 -5.44 -1.60
CA PRO A 96 15.88 -4.31 -0.76
C PRO A 96 14.88 -3.40 -1.48
N ILE A 97 13.72 -3.94 -1.89
CA ILE A 97 12.69 -3.23 -2.66
C ILE A 97 12.32 -1.87 -2.05
N PRO A 98 12.04 -1.75 -0.73
CA PRO A 98 11.63 -0.46 -0.16
C PRO A 98 12.64 0.66 -0.41
N PHE A 99 13.94 0.34 -0.36
CA PHE A 99 15.03 1.33 -0.51
C PHE A 99 15.23 1.73 -1.97
N HIS A 100 15.13 0.80 -2.92
CA HIS A 100 15.16 1.13 -4.35
C HIS A 100 13.91 1.90 -4.78
N PHE A 101 12.77 1.59 -4.19
CA PHE A 101 11.50 2.25 -4.48
C PHE A 101 11.51 3.74 -4.13
N VAL A 102 12.20 4.14 -3.07
CA VAL A 102 12.38 5.57 -2.75
C VAL A 102 12.99 6.32 -3.93
N SER A 103 14.06 5.78 -4.52
CA SER A 103 14.71 6.40 -5.67
C SER A 103 13.80 6.47 -6.91
N VAL A 104 12.96 5.45 -7.12
CA VAL A 104 11.96 5.45 -8.19
C VAL A 104 10.94 6.58 -7.98
N MET A 105 10.42 6.72 -6.78
CA MET A 105 9.43 7.75 -6.45
C MET A 105 9.99 9.17 -6.56
N GLU A 106 11.22 9.39 -6.09
CA GLU A 106 11.90 10.68 -6.21
C GLU A 106 12.17 11.05 -7.68
N LYS A 107 12.56 10.08 -8.52
CA LYS A 107 12.74 10.26 -9.97
C LYS A 107 11.43 10.67 -10.66
N ILE A 108 10.28 10.14 -10.24
CA ILE A 108 8.96 10.53 -10.74
C ILE A 108 8.61 11.97 -10.34
N GLY A 109 9.12 12.44 -9.21
CA GLY A 109 8.87 13.79 -8.70
C GLY A 109 8.14 13.85 -7.35
N PHE A 110 7.89 12.71 -6.73
CA PHE A 110 7.39 12.66 -5.35
C PHE A 110 8.46 13.12 -4.36
N LYS A 111 8.02 13.68 -3.25
CA LYS A 111 8.85 14.01 -2.10
C LYS A 111 8.67 12.95 -1.03
N PHE A 112 9.74 12.32 -0.59
CA PHE A 112 9.72 11.43 0.57
C PHE A 112 9.38 12.23 1.83
N LEU A 113 8.43 11.72 2.64
CA LEU A 113 8.01 12.32 3.90
C LEU A 113 8.43 11.49 5.10
N GLU A 114 7.97 10.25 5.16
CA GLU A 114 8.07 9.39 6.34
C GLU A 114 8.28 7.93 5.94
N ASP A 115 8.92 7.18 6.85
CA ASP A 115 8.90 5.72 6.87
C ASP A 115 8.17 5.24 8.12
N ILE A 116 7.13 4.46 7.94
CA ILE A 116 6.43 3.79 9.04
C ILE A 116 6.82 2.32 9.00
N ILE A 117 7.29 1.80 10.12
CA ILE A 117 7.73 0.41 10.26
C ILE A 117 6.61 -0.39 10.91
N TRP A 118 5.92 -1.20 10.11
CA TRP A 118 4.97 -2.15 10.62
C TRP A 118 5.69 -3.40 11.13
N VAL A 119 5.66 -3.62 12.45
CA VAL A 119 6.27 -4.77 13.11
C VAL A 119 5.21 -5.83 13.39
N LYS A 120 5.49 -7.06 12.94
CA LYS A 120 4.68 -8.25 13.16
C LYS A 120 5.24 -9.07 14.30
N PRO A 121 4.41 -9.83 15.04
CA PRO A 121 4.91 -10.81 16.02
C PRO A 121 5.89 -11.79 15.37
N GLU A 122 6.95 -12.15 16.07
CA GLU A 122 8.01 -13.02 15.52
C GLU A 122 7.47 -14.34 14.94
N GLY A 123 6.51 -14.96 15.60
CA GLY A 123 5.87 -16.20 15.15
C GLY A 123 4.99 -16.08 13.89
N SER A 124 4.67 -14.88 13.45
CA SER A 124 3.84 -14.66 12.24
C SER A 124 4.64 -14.75 10.94
N ALA A 125 5.95 -14.55 10.99
CA ALA A 125 6.82 -14.77 9.84
C ALA A 125 7.18 -16.26 9.74
N LYS A 126 6.99 -16.86 8.55
CA LYS A 126 7.49 -18.23 8.32
C LYS A 126 8.97 -18.25 8.66
N ASN A 127 9.35 -19.07 9.63
CA ASN A 127 10.75 -19.22 10.04
C ASN A 127 11.56 -19.82 8.87
N ARG A 128 12.20 -18.96 8.09
CA ARG A 128 13.00 -19.33 6.92
C ARG A 128 14.44 -19.70 7.29
N ASN A 129 14.82 -19.50 8.56
CA ASN A 129 16.20 -19.62 9.03
C ASN A 129 16.37 -20.67 10.14
N GLY A 130 15.43 -21.61 10.33
CA GLY A 130 15.39 -22.53 11.46
C GLY A 130 16.70 -23.24 11.79
N ARG A 131 17.54 -23.57 10.79
CA ARG A 131 18.83 -24.21 10.99
C ARG A 131 19.93 -23.24 11.44
N PHE A 132 19.88 -21.96 11.03
CA PHE A 132 20.88 -20.95 11.42
C PHE A 132 20.73 -20.50 12.89
N TYR A 133 19.55 -20.64 13.45
CA TYR A 133 19.32 -20.40 14.88
C TYR A 133 20.09 -21.36 15.79
N GLN A 134 20.32 -22.59 15.32
CA GLN A 134 20.99 -23.63 16.13
C GLN A 134 22.51 -23.46 16.15
N ASP A 135 23.10 -23.03 15.05
CA ASP A 135 24.56 -23.00 14.92
C ASP A 135 25.20 -21.72 15.51
N ARG A 136 24.45 -20.60 15.53
CA ARG A 136 24.88 -19.29 16.09
C ARG A 136 26.30 -18.85 15.74
N ASN A 137 26.78 -19.26 14.56
CA ASN A 137 28.12 -18.94 14.11
C ASN A 137 28.22 -17.47 13.71
N PRO A 138 29.34 -16.78 14.01
CA PRO A 138 29.62 -15.46 13.47
C PRO A 138 29.56 -15.47 11.93
N ILE A 139 29.23 -14.32 11.33
CA ILE A 139 29.11 -14.14 9.85
C ILE A 139 27.88 -14.84 9.24
N GLN A 140 27.27 -15.80 9.93
CA GLN A 140 26.07 -16.51 9.47
C GLN A 140 24.76 -15.95 10.02
N TYR A 141 24.81 -14.81 10.72
CA TYR A 141 23.62 -14.18 11.28
C TYR A 141 22.64 -13.74 10.18
N LYS A 142 21.46 -14.31 10.17
CA LYS A 142 20.36 -14.00 9.23
C LYS A 142 19.05 -13.92 10.01
N PRO A 143 18.68 -12.75 10.53
CA PRO A 143 17.43 -12.59 11.29
C PRO A 143 16.21 -12.81 10.43
N ASN A 144 15.08 -13.20 11.04
CA ASN A 144 13.78 -13.20 10.38
C ASN A 144 13.37 -11.77 10.06
N ILE A 145 12.74 -11.58 8.90
CA ILE A 145 12.13 -10.29 8.53
C ILE A 145 10.72 -10.31 9.14
N VAL A 146 10.53 -9.54 10.19
CA VAL A 146 9.25 -9.41 10.90
C VAL A 146 8.61 -8.04 10.69
N ASN A 147 9.19 -7.22 9.84
CA ASN A 147 8.68 -5.89 9.55
C ASN A 147 8.38 -5.69 8.06
N GLU A 148 7.46 -4.77 7.79
CA GLU A 148 7.28 -4.15 6.48
C GLU A 148 7.41 -2.63 6.62
N TYR A 149 7.61 -1.95 5.51
CA TYR A 149 7.76 -0.50 5.45
C TYR A 149 6.53 0.10 4.77
N ILE A 150 5.89 1.06 5.41
CA ILE A 150 4.93 1.93 4.77
C ILE A 150 5.68 3.22 4.47
N LEU A 151 6.01 3.42 3.20
CA LEU A 151 6.70 4.61 2.74
C LEU A 151 5.66 5.66 2.36
N VAL A 152 5.76 6.83 2.94
CA VAL A 152 4.85 7.95 2.72
C VAL A 152 5.53 9.00 1.85
N PHE A 153 4.92 9.29 0.73
CA PHE A 153 5.39 10.30 -0.21
C PHE A 153 4.33 11.41 -0.38
N GLN A 154 4.78 12.60 -0.69
CA GLN A 154 3.92 13.73 -1.00
C GLN A 154 4.12 14.17 -2.46
N LYS A 155 3.02 14.38 -3.17
CA LYS A 155 3.08 15.11 -4.44
C LYS A 155 3.36 16.59 -4.14
N PRO A 156 4.40 17.21 -4.73
CA PRO A 156 4.70 18.61 -4.52
C PRO A 156 3.51 19.53 -4.86
N MET A 157 3.44 20.67 -4.19
CA MET A 157 2.46 21.72 -4.47
C MET A 157 3.09 23.11 -4.41
N LYS A 158 2.46 24.09 -5.04
CA LYS A 158 2.83 25.51 -4.90
C LYS A 158 2.36 26.05 -3.54
N GLY A 159 3.31 26.37 -2.66
CA GLY A 159 3.05 26.89 -1.32
C GLY A 159 3.03 25.82 -0.24
N LEU A 160 2.46 26.17 0.92
CA LEU A 160 2.45 25.31 2.11
C LEU A 160 1.16 24.47 2.15
N ILE A 161 1.27 23.27 2.71
CA ILE A 161 0.14 22.36 2.96
C ILE A 161 -0.96 22.99 3.82
N ASP A 162 -0.60 24.00 4.61
CA ASP A 162 -1.56 24.81 5.39
C ASP A 162 -2.71 25.37 4.57
N LYS A 163 -2.54 25.59 3.28
CA LYS A 163 -3.63 26.03 2.38
C LYS A 163 -4.72 24.96 2.30
N ILE A 164 -4.32 23.71 2.14
CA ILE A 164 -5.23 22.56 2.10
C ILE A 164 -5.90 22.41 3.47
N ILE A 165 -5.11 22.40 4.54
CA ILE A 165 -5.60 22.26 5.92
C ILE A 165 -6.63 23.35 6.25
N ARG A 166 -6.39 24.60 5.88
CA ARG A 166 -7.33 25.72 6.11
C ARG A 166 -8.63 25.56 5.36
N GLN A 167 -8.57 25.06 4.12
CA GLN A 167 -9.76 24.79 3.31
C GLN A 167 -10.64 23.74 4.00
N TYR A 168 -10.05 22.64 4.47
CA TYR A 168 -10.78 21.59 5.20
C TYR A 168 -11.26 22.03 6.58
N LYS A 169 -10.57 22.91 7.29
CA LYS A 169 -11.06 23.48 8.56
C LYS A 169 -12.43 24.17 8.43
N ILE A 170 -12.73 24.70 7.26
CA ILE A 170 -14.00 25.38 6.98
C ILE A 170 -15.10 24.37 6.63
N THR A 171 -14.76 23.35 5.81
CA THR A 171 -15.73 22.40 5.25
C THR A 171 -15.96 21.17 6.13
N ASP A 172 -14.91 20.67 6.78
CA ASP A 172 -14.92 19.46 7.62
C ASP A 172 -15.38 19.72 9.07
N ASN A 173 -15.33 20.97 9.50
CA ASN A 173 -15.76 21.39 10.85
C ASN A 173 -15.09 20.61 12.00
N GLY A 174 -13.95 19.98 11.75
CA GLY A 174 -13.19 19.17 12.70
C GLY A 174 -13.66 17.73 12.85
N GLU A 175 -14.57 17.26 12.01
CA GLU A 175 -15.12 15.89 12.04
C GLU A 175 -14.07 14.83 11.69
N SER A 176 -13.04 15.19 10.90
CA SER A 176 -11.92 14.31 10.56
C SER A 176 -10.80 14.28 11.59
N LYS A 177 -10.94 15.00 12.71
CA LYS A 177 -9.93 14.95 13.78
C LYS A 177 -9.85 13.55 14.36
N ILE A 178 -8.63 13.07 14.52
CA ILE A 178 -8.37 11.79 15.18
C ILE A 178 -8.71 11.94 16.65
N ILE A 179 -9.71 11.18 17.12
CA ILE A 179 -10.16 11.15 18.50
C ILE A 179 -9.66 9.85 19.13
N GLY A 180 -9.04 9.94 20.33
CA GLY A 180 -8.50 8.78 21.03
C GLY A 180 -7.00 8.59 20.86
N GLU A 181 -6.58 7.35 20.66
CA GLU A 181 -5.17 7.02 20.52
C GLU A 181 -4.58 7.57 19.22
N TYR A 182 -3.40 8.15 19.32
CA TYR A 182 -2.65 8.71 18.22
C TYR A 182 -1.23 8.13 18.23
N GLU A 183 -0.81 7.54 17.11
CA GLU A 183 0.54 7.01 16.99
C GLU A 183 1.57 8.15 17.02
N ARG A 184 2.46 8.10 18.02
CA ARG A 184 3.54 9.10 18.19
C ARG A 184 4.88 8.60 17.66
N SER A 185 4.96 7.30 17.38
CA SER A 185 6.15 6.63 16.84
C SER A 185 5.86 6.19 15.42
N ASN A 186 6.89 6.18 14.58
CA ASN A 186 6.82 5.56 13.27
C ASN A 186 6.96 4.03 13.32
N VAL A 187 7.01 3.41 14.51
CA VAL A 187 7.04 1.96 14.69
C VAL A 187 5.68 1.50 15.20
N TRP A 188 4.94 0.77 14.33
CA TRP A 188 3.60 0.29 14.60
C TRP A 188 3.58 -1.22 14.82
N TYR A 189 3.03 -1.66 15.97
CA TYR A 189 2.88 -3.07 16.32
C TYR A 189 1.46 -3.52 16.01
N ILE A 190 1.24 -4.07 14.81
CA ILE A 190 -0.06 -4.51 14.34
C ILE A 190 -0.01 -5.99 14.03
N ASN A 191 -0.97 -6.76 14.55
CA ASN A 191 -1.07 -8.19 14.30
C ASN A 191 -1.49 -8.44 12.84
N PRO A 192 -0.85 -9.39 12.13
CA PRO A 192 -1.25 -9.74 10.78
C PRO A 192 -2.63 -10.41 10.79
N GLU A 193 -3.36 -10.26 9.69
CA GLU A 193 -4.62 -10.96 9.47
C GLU A 193 -4.37 -12.48 9.31
N THR A 194 -4.97 -13.30 10.15
CA THR A 194 -4.75 -14.77 10.18
C THR A 194 -5.87 -15.58 9.53
N LYS A 195 -7.05 -14.99 9.32
CA LYS A 195 -8.26 -15.70 8.84
C LYS A 195 -8.64 -15.38 7.40
N SER A 196 -7.84 -14.61 6.67
CA SER A 196 -8.14 -14.24 5.30
C SER A 196 -7.90 -15.40 4.33
N LYS A 197 -8.78 -15.53 3.33
CA LYS A 197 -8.58 -16.40 2.16
C LYS A 197 -7.54 -15.82 1.17
N HIS A 198 -7.16 -14.56 1.32
CA HIS A 198 -6.14 -13.91 0.51
C HIS A 198 -4.73 -14.37 0.91
N SER A 199 -3.86 -14.57 -0.07
CA SER A 199 -2.50 -15.08 0.14
C SER A 199 -1.56 -14.11 0.87
N ALA A 200 -1.88 -12.81 0.90
CA ALA A 200 -1.09 -11.75 1.53
C ALA A 200 -1.96 -10.60 2.06
N PRO A 201 -2.92 -10.87 2.97
CA PRO A 201 -3.76 -9.80 3.50
C PRO A 201 -2.95 -8.94 4.47
N PHE A 202 -3.06 -7.62 4.36
CA PHE A 202 -2.69 -6.78 5.48
C PHE A 202 -3.92 -6.50 6.38
N PRO A 203 -3.71 -6.30 7.70
CA PRO A 203 -4.81 -6.13 8.64
C PRO A 203 -5.57 -4.83 8.35
N LEU A 204 -6.89 -4.84 8.60
CA LEU A 204 -7.75 -3.68 8.38
C LEU A 204 -7.29 -2.44 9.17
N GLU A 205 -6.69 -2.64 10.34
CA GLU A 205 -6.16 -1.57 11.17
C GLU A 205 -5.14 -0.70 10.42
N LEU A 206 -4.27 -1.31 9.59
CA LEU A 206 -3.20 -0.61 8.88
C LEU A 206 -3.74 0.46 7.90
N PRO A 207 -4.56 0.12 6.89
CA PRO A 207 -5.10 1.12 5.99
C PRO A 207 -6.05 2.08 6.69
N SER A 208 -6.83 1.64 7.70
CA SER A 208 -7.72 2.52 8.46
C SER A 208 -6.94 3.64 9.18
N LYS A 209 -5.79 3.32 9.78
CA LYS A 209 -4.90 4.33 10.38
C LYS A 209 -4.34 5.29 9.33
N LEU A 210 -3.80 4.77 8.22
CA LEU A 210 -3.25 5.60 7.14
C LEU A 210 -4.31 6.54 6.55
N ILE A 211 -5.51 6.03 6.28
CA ILE A 211 -6.64 6.80 5.78
C ILE A 211 -7.01 7.93 6.77
N SER A 212 -7.12 7.60 8.05
CA SER A 212 -7.47 8.57 9.09
C SER A 212 -6.40 9.65 9.28
N TYR A 213 -5.11 9.29 9.15
CA TYR A 213 -4.00 10.23 9.37
C TYR A 213 -3.72 11.15 8.18
N TYR A 214 -4.02 10.69 6.94
CA TYR A 214 -3.63 11.38 5.72
C TYR A 214 -4.79 11.86 4.84
N SER A 215 -6.05 11.70 5.30
CA SER A 215 -7.23 12.17 4.55
C SER A 215 -8.32 12.73 5.44
N TYR A 216 -9.23 13.49 4.84
CA TYR A 216 -10.44 14.01 5.45
C TYR A 216 -11.65 13.16 5.05
N LYS A 217 -12.78 13.27 5.80
CA LYS A 217 -14.05 12.64 5.42
C LYS A 217 -14.45 13.09 4.01
N ASN A 218 -15.05 12.18 3.26
CA ASN A 218 -15.43 12.34 1.86
C ASN A 218 -14.26 12.48 0.86
N ASP A 219 -13.01 12.46 1.30
CA ASP A 219 -11.86 12.36 0.40
C ASP A 219 -11.91 11.05 -0.40
N ILE A 220 -11.38 11.09 -1.64
CA ILE A 220 -11.31 9.92 -2.53
C ILE A 220 -9.97 9.22 -2.34
N ILE A 221 -10.00 7.97 -1.95
CA ILE A 221 -8.83 7.12 -1.74
C ILE A 221 -8.69 6.15 -2.91
N LEU A 222 -7.49 6.03 -3.46
CA LEU A 222 -7.17 5.07 -4.53
C LEU A 222 -6.32 3.93 -3.98
N ASP A 223 -6.68 2.70 -4.33
CA ASP A 223 -5.83 1.52 -4.26
C ASP A 223 -5.78 0.84 -5.63
N MET A 224 -4.64 1.00 -6.34
CA MET A 224 -4.47 0.46 -7.67
C MET A 224 -4.07 -1.03 -7.68
N PHE A 225 -3.91 -1.64 -6.51
CA PHE A 225 -3.65 -3.06 -6.32
C PHE A 225 -4.55 -3.60 -5.20
N MET A 226 -5.86 -3.41 -5.38
CA MET A 226 -6.87 -3.56 -4.34
C MET A 226 -6.90 -4.94 -3.66
N GLY A 227 -6.51 -6.01 -4.35
CA GLY A 227 -6.52 -7.35 -3.83
C GLY A 227 -7.90 -7.73 -3.28
N SER A 228 -7.94 -8.14 -2.02
CA SER A 228 -9.19 -8.49 -1.33
C SER A 228 -9.99 -7.30 -0.78
N GLY A 229 -9.65 -6.06 -1.13
CA GLY A 229 -10.44 -4.87 -0.81
C GLY A 229 -10.28 -4.33 0.62
N THR A 230 -9.21 -4.65 1.32
CA THR A 230 -9.03 -4.21 2.72
C THR A 230 -8.97 -2.68 2.85
N THR A 231 -8.31 -1.99 1.91
CA THR A 231 -8.29 -0.52 1.84
C THR A 231 -9.70 0.04 1.64
N GLY A 232 -10.50 -0.58 0.76
CA GLY A 232 -11.89 -0.18 0.52
C GLY A 232 -12.76 -0.29 1.77
N VAL A 233 -12.68 -1.40 2.50
CA VAL A 233 -13.36 -1.56 3.79
C VAL A 233 -12.93 -0.49 4.78
N GLY A 234 -11.62 -0.17 4.84
CA GLY A 234 -11.09 0.92 5.66
C GLY A 234 -11.69 2.28 5.30
N CYS A 235 -11.89 2.56 4.01
CA CYS A 235 -12.54 3.78 3.53
C CYS A 235 -14.00 3.87 4.01
N MET A 236 -14.75 2.77 3.87
CA MET A 236 -16.16 2.73 4.31
C MET A 236 -16.29 2.98 5.81
N ASN A 237 -15.43 2.33 6.61
CA ASN A 237 -15.44 2.48 8.07
C ASN A 237 -15.00 3.86 8.56
N THR A 238 -14.48 4.70 7.70
CA THR A 238 -13.95 6.03 8.04
C THR A 238 -14.61 7.17 7.28
N ASP A 239 -15.72 6.94 6.61
CA ASP A 239 -16.48 7.91 5.81
C ASP A 239 -15.65 8.53 4.67
N ARG A 240 -14.83 7.71 3.98
CA ARG A 240 -14.09 8.11 2.77
C ARG A 240 -14.66 7.41 1.56
N LYS A 241 -14.46 8.02 0.37
CA LYS A 241 -14.79 7.41 -0.90
C LYS A 241 -13.62 6.57 -1.40
N PHE A 242 -13.92 5.53 -2.16
CA PHE A 242 -12.92 4.58 -2.62
C PHE A 242 -12.92 4.37 -4.13
N ILE A 243 -11.73 4.31 -4.72
CA ILE A 243 -11.51 3.79 -6.06
C ILE A 243 -10.55 2.60 -5.91
N GLY A 244 -10.99 1.42 -6.34
CA GLY A 244 -10.19 0.20 -6.30
C GLY A 244 -9.98 -0.39 -7.67
N ILE A 245 -8.77 -0.87 -7.97
CA ILE A 245 -8.42 -1.54 -9.22
C ILE A 245 -7.82 -2.89 -8.89
N GLU A 246 -8.31 -3.96 -9.53
CA GLU A 246 -7.81 -5.33 -9.36
C GLU A 246 -7.87 -6.07 -10.69
N ILE A 247 -6.76 -6.70 -11.07
CA ILE A 247 -6.65 -7.42 -12.33
C ILE A 247 -7.22 -8.85 -12.24
N ASP A 248 -7.09 -9.50 -11.08
CA ASP A 248 -7.60 -10.85 -10.85
C ASP A 248 -9.11 -10.81 -10.54
N GLU A 249 -9.89 -11.50 -11.36
CA GLU A 249 -11.37 -11.53 -11.27
C GLU A 249 -11.85 -12.11 -9.93
N ASN A 250 -11.17 -13.12 -9.38
CA ASN A 250 -11.56 -13.74 -8.11
C ASN A 250 -11.34 -12.78 -6.94
N TYR A 251 -10.20 -12.08 -6.93
CA TYR A 251 -9.93 -11.04 -5.92
C TYR A 251 -10.86 -9.85 -6.10
N PHE A 252 -11.19 -9.48 -7.32
CA PHE A 252 -12.15 -8.42 -7.60
C PHE A 252 -13.53 -8.75 -7.01
N GLU A 253 -14.10 -9.93 -7.28
CA GLU A 253 -15.39 -10.34 -6.72
C GLU A 253 -15.34 -10.47 -5.19
N MET A 254 -14.22 -10.95 -4.63
CA MET A 254 -14.03 -11.01 -3.19
C MET A 254 -14.04 -9.59 -2.58
N SER A 255 -13.34 -8.66 -3.18
CA SER A 255 -13.24 -7.27 -2.70
C SER A 255 -14.59 -6.56 -2.76
N LYS A 256 -15.32 -6.72 -3.87
CA LYS A 256 -16.67 -6.19 -4.05
C LYS A 256 -17.59 -6.64 -2.91
N ASN A 257 -17.68 -7.94 -2.69
CA ASN A 257 -18.54 -8.49 -1.64
C ASN A 257 -18.18 -7.95 -0.25
N ARG A 258 -16.88 -7.89 0.10
CA ARG A 258 -16.41 -7.36 1.39
C ARG A 258 -16.74 -5.87 1.57
N ILE A 259 -16.59 -5.08 0.52
CA ILE A 259 -16.90 -3.64 0.57
C ILE A 259 -18.41 -3.43 0.69
N GLU A 260 -19.22 -4.17 -0.06
CA GLU A 260 -20.69 -4.11 0.03
C GLU A 260 -21.23 -4.58 1.39
N GLU A 261 -20.60 -5.57 2.02
CA GLU A 261 -20.96 -6.04 3.35
C GLU A 261 -20.61 -5.04 4.46
N SER A 262 -19.63 -4.18 4.26
CA SER A 262 -19.23 -3.17 5.26
C SER A 262 -20.24 -2.03 5.42
N PHE A 263 -21.26 -1.95 4.57
CA PHE A 263 -22.38 -0.99 4.68
C PHE A 263 -23.58 -1.55 5.46
N LYS A 264 -23.55 -2.82 5.85
CA LYS A 264 -24.62 -3.45 6.63
C LYS A 264 -24.33 -3.38 8.13
#